data_e7c96b2cab16dd86863376c09c722218
#
_entry.id   e7c96b2cab16dd86863376c09c722218
#
_cell.length_a   1.000
_cell.length_b   1.000
_cell.length_c   1.000
_cell.angle_alpha   90.00
_cell.angle_beta   90.00
_cell.angle_gamma   90.00
#
_symmetry.space_group_name_H-M   'P 1'
#
loop_
_entity.id
_entity.type
_entity.pdbx_description
1 polymer ?
#
loop_
_entity_poly.entity_id
_entity_poly.type
_entity_poly.pdbx_seq_one_letter_code
_entity_poly.pdbx_strand_id
1 'polypeptide(L)'
;EIAQCLVGSEMCIRDREKPLQIKISDTCAKAFDESATIITGKDNMIAYIRFYPPSTGGKLMTGREIRAELEREKILYGILEPVMEKLKTTRTYCTNIPIAKGMAPMPAKDTVIEYFFNTKPLAKPKVLEDGSVDFHALNLFSAVNEGDKLAKLTPHDPGKPGMNIYGKTIPQNRPKIRKLKYGRNITLSEDGTLLTSNVNGNVTLAEGTVFVSDTYKVAADVDASTGDIEYEGNVMVPGTVRTGFTIRAKGDIEINGVVEGATLIAGGNIVIKRGVQGMGKGKLCAGGDICAQFFESANVFADGDVLAGSILHSHIQSGGKVVIHGRKGFIVGGELICETYVEANSIGNRMETQTIVKVGVKPELYEQTKALVPQVMDLKTAIEETTSYLNVYKEKLKRGIKLTPENVKQIKTYTERAEEMKAEYQQKNDTLQELRIQLTMGKKGSVKVLGNAYRGVMIYISNQSYAVKDVDKHSWYKIADGVVKPTPF
;
A
#
# COMPACT_ATOMS: atom_id res chain seq x y z
N GLU A 1 44.71 46.73 23.32
CA GLU A 1 43.27 46.75 22.88
C GLU A 1 43.09 47.19 21.43
N ILE A 2 43.77 48.24 20.98
CA ILE A 2 43.66 48.75 19.59
C ILE A 2 44.26 47.75 18.59
N ALA A 3 45.33 47.06 18.92
CA ALA A 3 45.98 46.04 18.07
C ALA A 3 45.09 44.78 17.89
N GLN A 4 44.35 44.38 18.92
CA GLN A 4 43.45 43.27 18.84
C GLN A 4 42.19 43.54 17.99
N CYS A 5 41.67 44.77 18.03
CA CYS A 5 40.54 45.17 17.18
C CYS A 5 40.89 45.28 15.69
N LEU A 6 42.14 45.63 15.37
CA LEU A 6 42.57 45.78 13.98
C LEU A 6 42.97 44.44 13.29
N VAL A 7 43.37 43.44 14.06
CA VAL A 7 43.80 42.15 13.56
C VAL A 7 42.66 41.12 13.50
N GLY A 8 41.56 41.36 14.18
CA GLY A 8 40.49 40.36 14.36
C GLY A 8 39.23 40.55 13.50
N SER A 9 39.11 41.59 12.69
CA SER A 9 37.91 41.74 11.86
C SER A 9 38.14 41.18 10.47
N GLU A 10 37.48 40.05 10.15
CA GLU A 10 37.45 39.47 8.81
C GLU A 10 37.01 40.48 7.73
N MET A 11 36.26 41.50 8.11
CA MET A 11 35.74 42.54 7.23
C MET A 11 36.82 43.47 6.71
N CYS A 12 37.96 43.62 7.41
CA CYS A 12 39.09 44.45 6.96
C CYS A 12 40.03 43.71 5.97
N ILE A 13 39.94 42.36 5.89
CA ILE A 13 40.88 41.57 5.08
C ILE A 13 40.23 41.16 3.74
N ARG A 14 38.92 41.07 3.67
CA ARG A 14 38.23 40.52 2.49
C ARG A 14 38.08 41.49 1.31
N ASP A 15 38.07 42.78 1.54
CA ASP A 15 37.69 43.75 0.51
C ASP A 15 38.90 44.59 -0.03
N ARG A 16 40.14 44.21 0.27
CA ARG A 16 41.30 44.95 -0.20
C ARG A 16 42.27 44.06 -0.98
N GLU A 17 42.47 44.42 -2.23
CA GLU A 17 43.46 43.79 -3.13
C GLU A 17 44.94 43.96 -2.68
N LYS A 18 45.22 44.82 -1.70
CA LYS A 18 46.56 45.04 -1.13
C LYS A 18 46.52 44.96 0.39
N PRO A 19 47.47 44.27 1.03
CA PRO A 19 47.55 44.26 2.48
C PRO A 19 47.80 45.68 3.01
N LEU A 20 46.95 46.11 3.97
CA LEU A 20 47.11 47.39 4.63
C LEU A 20 48.33 47.26 5.58
N GLN A 21 49.44 47.91 5.27
CA GLN A 21 50.55 48.09 6.22
C GLN A 21 50.19 49.21 7.19
N ILE A 22 49.80 48.83 8.39
CA ILE A 22 49.59 49.78 9.49
C ILE A 22 50.90 49.82 10.28
N LYS A 23 51.53 51.00 10.35
CA LYS A 23 52.66 51.25 11.24
C LYS A 23 52.14 51.15 12.68
N ILE A 24 52.44 50.07 13.35
CA ILE A 24 52.22 49.94 14.79
C ILE A 24 53.41 50.56 15.48
N SER A 25 53.20 51.36 16.48
CA SER A 25 54.31 51.97 17.25
C SER A 25 55.16 50.87 17.85
N ASP A 26 56.46 50.92 17.64
CA ASP A 26 57.43 49.97 18.16
C ASP A 26 57.61 50.06 19.69
N THR A 27 56.97 51.02 20.34
CA THR A 27 57.03 51.25 21.79
C THR A 27 55.71 50.93 22.43
N CYS A 28 55.58 49.73 22.97
CA CYS A 28 54.48 49.36 23.84
C CYS A 28 54.90 49.51 25.29
N ALA A 29 54.11 50.25 26.09
CA ALA A 29 54.44 50.49 27.50
C ALA A 29 54.44 49.21 28.34
N LYS A 30 53.79 48.16 27.84
CA LYS A 30 53.76 46.81 28.44
C LYS A 30 53.72 45.81 27.32
N ALA A 31 54.62 44.82 27.36
CA ALA A 31 54.60 43.73 26.40
C ALA A 31 53.38 42.82 26.63
N PHE A 32 52.73 42.44 25.53
CA PHE A 32 51.63 41.47 25.57
C PHE A 32 52.19 40.11 25.06
N ASP A 33 51.92 39.06 25.78
CA ASP A 33 52.27 37.71 25.40
C ASP A 33 51.32 37.21 24.30
N GLU A 34 51.74 36.19 23.59
CA GLU A 34 50.90 35.47 22.63
C GLU A 34 49.64 34.93 23.32
N SER A 35 48.51 35.07 22.69
CA SER A 35 47.23 34.51 23.19
C SER A 35 46.62 33.62 22.14
N ALA A 36 45.78 32.72 22.58
CA ALA A 36 45.01 31.85 21.70
C ALA A 36 43.56 31.81 22.12
N THR A 37 42.70 31.62 21.18
CA THR A 37 41.25 31.39 21.42
C THR A 37 40.87 30.07 20.79
N ILE A 38 40.12 29.27 21.51
CA ILE A 38 39.59 28.02 20.98
C ILE A 38 38.16 28.27 20.46
N ILE A 39 37.90 27.82 19.24
CA ILE A 39 36.61 27.95 18.57
C ILE A 39 36.14 26.53 18.27
N THR A 40 34.98 26.17 18.76
CA THR A 40 34.37 24.86 18.53
C THR A 40 33.33 24.94 17.43
N GLY A 41 33.29 23.93 16.55
CA GLY A 41 32.25 23.79 15.53
C GLY A 41 30.87 23.57 16.18
N LYS A 42 29.81 23.94 15.49
CA LYS A 42 28.41 23.83 15.97
C LYS A 42 28.01 22.41 16.37
N ASP A 43 28.63 21.42 15.77
CA ASP A 43 28.42 19.98 15.99
C ASP A 43 29.31 19.38 17.09
N ASN A 44 30.19 20.20 17.68
CA ASN A 44 31.18 19.79 18.68
C ASN A 44 32.13 18.67 18.17
N MET A 45 32.34 18.59 16.86
CA MET A 45 33.19 17.57 16.21
C MET A 45 34.57 18.09 15.90
N ILE A 46 34.79 19.37 15.79
CA ILE A 46 36.06 19.98 15.48
C ILE A 46 36.29 21.17 16.40
N ALA A 47 37.51 21.25 16.96
CA ALA A 47 37.96 22.46 17.63
C ALA A 47 39.11 23.07 16.82
N TYR A 48 39.04 24.37 16.70
CA TYR A 48 40.08 25.17 16.07
C TYR A 48 40.75 26.03 17.14
N ILE A 49 42.06 26.21 17.01
CA ILE A 49 42.82 27.21 17.77
C ILE A 49 43.18 28.37 16.84
N ARG A 50 43.01 29.56 17.33
CA ARG A 50 43.40 30.80 16.64
C ARG A 50 44.36 31.55 17.53
N PHE A 51 45.59 31.76 17.06
CA PHE A 51 46.62 32.53 17.74
C PHE A 51 46.58 33.99 17.37
N TYR A 52 46.86 34.82 18.34
CA TYR A 52 47.07 36.26 18.17
C TYR A 52 48.50 36.60 18.49
N PRO A 53 49.20 37.38 17.64
CA PRO A 53 50.62 37.65 17.77
C PRO A 53 50.96 38.38 19.06
N PRO A 54 52.06 38.05 19.70
CA PRO A 54 52.59 38.82 20.81
C PRO A 54 53.07 40.19 20.34
N SER A 55 53.15 41.15 21.24
CA SER A 55 53.82 42.41 20.99
C SER A 55 55.34 42.25 21.04
N THR A 56 56.10 43.26 20.61
CA THR A 56 57.57 43.28 20.73
C THR A 56 57.98 43.05 22.17
N GLY A 57 58.73 41.98 22.45
CA GLY A 57 59.15 41.56 23.79
C GLY A 57 58.16 40.66 24.53
N GLY A 58 57.00 40.32 23.93
CA GLY A 58 56.08 39.35 24.47
C GLY A 58 56.54 37.90 24.23
N LYS A 59 56.11 36.99 25.10
CA LYS A 59 56.47 35.55 25.05
C LYS A 59 55.53 34.79 24.14
N LEU A 60 56.02 33.74 23.48
CA LEU A 60 55.24 32.79 22.73
C LEU A 60 54.60 31.73 23.71
N MET A 61 53.37 31.32 23.45
CA MET A 61 52.73 30.24 24.19
C MET A 61 53.51 28.91 24.04
N THR A 62 53.77 28.29 25.14
CA THR A 62 54.40 26.96 25.17
C THR A 62 53.36 25.88 24.85
N GLY A 63 53.82 24.69 24.43
CA GLY A 63 52.92 23.54 24.23
C GLY A 63 52.12 23.12 25.46
N ARG A 64 52.64 23.41 26.68
CA ARG A 64 51.93 23.18 27.95
C ARG A 64 50.78 24.19 28.12
N GLU A 65 51.00 25.45 27.79
CA GLU A 65 49.94 26.48 27.87
C GLU A 65 48.83 26.23 26.84
N ILE A 66 49.18 25.78 25.65
CA ILE A 66 48.19 25.38 24.65
C ILE A 66 47.33 24.21 25.15
N ARG A 67 47.94 23.20 25.81
CA ARG A 67 47.18 22.10 26.41
C ARG A 67 46.33 22.55 27.57
N ALA A 68 46.82 23.42 28.42
CA ALA A 68 46.05 24.01 29.53
C ALA A 68 44.83 24.78 28.99
N GLU A 69 44.94 25.45 27.84
CA GLU A 69 43.84 26.15 27.21
C GLU A 69 42.79 25.17 26.66
N LEU A 70 43.23 24.03 26.06
CA LEU A 70 42.33 22.95 25.64
C LEU A 70 41.59 22.31 26.83
N GLU A 71 42.28 22.10 27.93
CA GLU A 71 41.71 21.54 29.18
C GLU A 71 40.67 22.52 29.81
N ARG A 72 41.01 23.83 29.78
CA ARG A 72 40.11 24.89 30.26
C ARG A 72 38.77 24.89 29.49
N GLU A 73 38.87 24.72 28.16
CA GLU A 73 37.71 24.59 27.27
C GLU A 73 37.13 23.16 27.25
N LYS A 74 37.61 22.28 28.15
CA LYS A 74 37.14 20.87 28.32
C LYS A 74 37.29 20.00 27.06
N ILE A 75 38.25 20.29 26.19
CA ILE A 75 38.53 19.47 25.03
C ILE A 75 39.41 18.32 25.46
N LEU A 76 38.79 17.10 25.53
CA LEU A 76 39.43 15.94 26.13
C LEU A 76 39.72 14.82 25.11
N TYR A 77 39.13 14.89 23.91
CA TYR A 77 39.21 13.82 22.95
C TYR A 77 39.63 14.31 21.57
N GLY A 78 40.41 13.48 20.89
CA GLY A 78 40.74 13.68 19.48
C GLY A 78 41.76 14.81 19.21
N ILE A 79 42.59 15.15 20.19
CA ILE A 79 43.62 16.15 20.03
C ILE A 79 44.62 15.70 18.95
N LEU A 80 44.88 16.56 17.97
CA LEU A 80 45.73 16.27 16.84
C LEU A 80 47.20 16.51 17.19
N GLU A 81 47.89 15.52 17.80
CA GLU A 81 49.29 15.63 18.23
C GLU A 81 50.25 16.09 17.10
N PRO A 82 50.11 15.65 15.84
CA PRO A 82 50.97 16.17 14.76
C PRO A 82 50.82 17.69 14.54
N VAL A 83 49.59 18.22 14.78
CA VAL A 83 49.36 19.66 14.68
C VAL A 83 49.97 20.36 15.89
N MET A 84 49.80 19.80 17.10
CA MET A 84 50.40 20.31 18.32
C MET A 84 51.92 20.41 18.19
N GLU A 85 52.61 19.42 17.61
CA GLU A 85 54.03 19.46 17.38
C GLU A 85 54.44 20.55 16.36
N LYS A 86 53.72 20.68 15.26
CA LYS A 86 53.96 21.78 14.30
C LYS A 86 53.80 23.17 14.90
N LEU A 87 52.81 23.32 15.80
CA LEU A 87 52.58 24.57 16.48
C LEU A 87 53.69 24.99 17.45
N LYS A 88 54.60 24.10 17.85
CA LYS A 88 55.82 24.44 18.62
C LYS A 88 56.85 25.17 17.79
N THR A 89 56.90 24.87 16.49
CA THR A 89 57.97 25.41 15.59
C THR A 89 57.47 26.46 14.63
N THR A 90 56.21 26.35 14.18
CA THR A 90 55.62 27.24 13.18
C THR A 90 54.33 27.85 13.73
N ARG A 91 54.25 29.17 13.73
CA ARG A 91 53.03 29.91 14.14
C ARG A 91 52.34 30.53 12.92
N THR A 92 51.04 30.33 12.85
CA THR A 92 50.21 31.03 11.88
C THR A 92 49.17 31.83 12.69
N TYR A 93 49.21 33.13 12.60
CA TYR A 93 48.36 34.01 13.38
C TYR A 93 47.05 34.28 12.64
N CYS A 94 46.02 34.61 13.41
CA CYS A 94 44.68 35.01 12.94
C CYS A 94 43.97 34.01 12.03
N THR A 95 44.41 32.75 12.06
CA THR A 95 43.89 31.65 11.23
C THR A 95 43.34 30.54 12.13
N ASN A 96 42.22 29.96 11.74
CA ASN A 96 41.64 28.83 12.46
C ASN A 96 42.39 27.55 12.08
N ILE A 97 43.16 27.01 13.02
CA ILE A 97 43.91 25.77 12.84
C ILE A 97 43.14 24.65 13.55
N PRO A 98 42.77 23.56 12.85
CA PRO A 98 42.09 22.44 13.52
C PRO A 98 43.06 21.76 14.50
N ILE A 99 42.67 21.72 15.78
CA ILE A 99 43.56 21.17 16.86
C ILE A 99 42.97 19.92 17.51
N ALA A 100 41.67 19.73 17.44
CA ALA A 100 41.02 18.51 17.88
C ALA A 100 39.91 18.12 16.91
N LYS A 101 39.75 16.80 16.71
CA LYS A 101 38.71 16.23 15.84
C LYS A 101 38.04 15.03 16.52
N GLY A 102 36.74 15.09 16.71
CA GLY A 102 35.93 13.99 17.18
C GLY A 102 35.84 12.87 16.16
N MET A 103 35.35 11.74 16.59
CA MET A 103 35.05 10.56 15.77
C MET A 103 33.57 10.52 15.49
N ALA A 104 33.17 10.60 14.23
CA ALA A 104 31.78 10.46 13.85
C ALA A 104 31.25 9.05 14.13
N PRO A 105 29.99 8.88 14.55
CA PRO A 105 29.41 7.56 14.71
C PRO A 105 29.33 6.84 13.37
N MET A 106 29.67 5.56 13.35
CA MET A 106 29.44 4.70 12.19
C MET A 106 27.96 4.28 12.20
N PRO A 107 27.20 4.59 11.15
CA PRO A 107 25.79 4.25 11.12
C PRO A 107 25.61 2.74 11.18
N ALA A 108 24.64 2.31 11.97
CA ALA A 108 24.19 0.93 11.97
C ALA A 108 23.50 0.61 10.63
N LYS A 109 23.66 -0.63 10.16
CA LYS A 109 22.98 -1.14 8.97
C LYS A 109 21.84 -2.04 9.38
N ASP A 110 20.68 -1.83 8.78
CA ASP A 110 19.47 -2.64 9.00
C ASP A 110 19.67 -4.07 8.48
N THR A 111 18.91 -5.01 9.04
CA THR A 111 18.79 -6.35 8.45
C THR A 111 18.13 -6.23 7.08
N VAL A 112 18.77 -6.79 6.06
CA VAL A 112 18.25 -6.85 4.69
C VAL A 112 17.80 -8.27 4.39
N ILE A 113 16.58 -8.41 3.88
CA ILE A 113 16.06 -9.68 3.36
C ILE A 113 15.96 -9.52 1.84
N GLU A 114 16.68 -10.36 1.13
CA GLU A 114 16.67 -10.48 -0.32
C GLU A 114 15.85 -11.71 -0.70
N TYR A 115 14.83 -11.53 -1.53
CA TYR A 115 14.02 -12.62 -2.05
C TYR A 115 14.47 -12.94 -3.48
N PHE A 116 14.65 -14.21 -3.80
CA PHE A 116 15.07 -14.68 -5.12
C PHE A 116 13.91 -15.02 -6.05
N PHE A 117 12.70 -14.61 -5.68
CA PHE A 117 11.47 -14.79 -6.45
C PHE A 117 10.66 -13.49 -6.50
N ASN A 118 9.67 -13.43 -7.37
CA ASN A 118 8.81 -12.26 -7.49
C ASN A 118 7.90 -12.13 -6.26
N THR A 119 8.13 -11.11 -5.44
CA THR A 119 7.37 -10.85 -4.20
C THR A 119 6.06 -10.08 -4.42
N LYS A 120 5.80 -9.60 -5.64
CA LYS A 120 4.57 -8.89 -6.03
C LYS A 120 3.84 -9.75 -7.04
N PRO A 121 2.88 -10.58 -6.63
CA PRO A 121 2.19 -11.52 -7.52
C PRO A 121 1.45 -10.84 -8.68
N LEU A 122 1.08 -9.57 -8.55
CA LEU A 122 0.47 -8.75 -9.59
C LEU A 122 1.41 -7.60 -9.95
N ALA A 123 2.51 -7.91 -10.63
CA ALA A 123 3.26 -6.89 -11.33
C ALA A 123 2.34 -6.24 -12.37
N LYS A 124 2.37 -4.91 -12.48
CA LYS A 124 1.66 -4.22 -13.57
C LYS A 124 2.11 -4.85 -14.89
N PRO A 125 1.17 -5.29 -15.73
CA PRO A 125 1.52 -5.89 -17.00
C PRO A 125 2.38 -4.92 -17.81
N LYS A 126 3.36 -5.45 -18.54
CA LYS A 126 4.26 -4.65 -19.35
C LYS A 126 3.45 -4.03 -20.49
N VAL A 127 3.39 -2.72 -20.51
CA VAL A 127 2.81 -1.98 -21.64
C VAL A 127 3.86 -1.99 -22.75
N LEU A 128 3.52 -2.56 -23.90
CA LEU A 128 4.36 -2.56 -25.09
C LEU A 128 4.36 -1.17 -25.74
N GLU A 129 5.32 -0.90 -26.62
CA GLU A 129 5.48 0.40 -27.29
C GLU A 129 4.25 0.81 -28.12
N ASP A 130 3.49 -0.18 -28.63
CA ASP A 130 2.23 0.01 -29.35
C ASP A 130 1.04 0.35 -28.45
N GLY A 131 1.25 0.34 -27.12
CA GLY A 131 0.21 0.56 -26.10
C GLY A 131 -0.68 -0.64 -25.83
N SER A 132 -0.40 -1.81 -26.42
CA SER A 132 -0.96 -3.09 -26.00
C SER A 132 -0.30 -3.54 -24.70
N VAL A 133 -1.00 -4.44 -23.99
CA VAL A 133 -0.54 -4.95 -22.71
C VAL A 133 -0.13 -6.40 -22.88
N ASP A 134 1.14 -6.68 -22.60
CA ASP A 134 1.64 -8.06 -22.63
C ASP A 134 1.28 -8.78 -21.35
N PHE A 135 0.16 -9.50 -21.36
CA PHE A 135 -0.26 -10.38 -20.27
C PHE A 135 0.55 -11.69 -20.19
N HIS A 136 1.37 -12.00 -21.21
CA HIS A 136 2.28 -13.14 -21.16
C HIS A 136 3.51 -12.86 -20.30
N ALA A 137 3.88 -11.59 -20.14
CA ALA A 137 4.98 -11.15 -19.26
C ALA A 137 4.58 -11.00 -17.78
N LEU A 138 3.35 -11.36 -17.41
CA LEU A 138 2.92 -11.49 -16.02
C LEU A 138 3.60 -12.71 -15.39
N ASN A 139 4.86 -12.58 -14.97
CA ASN A 139 5.54 -13.56 -14.12
C ASN A 139 4.94 -13.52 -12.71
N LEU A 140 3.68 -13.92 -12.60
CA LEU A 140 2.90 -13.91 -11.35
C LEU A 140 3.23 -15.09 -10.46
N PHE A 141 3.79 -16.14 -11.05
CA PHE A 141 4.23 -17.35 -10.37
C PHE A 141 5.73 -17.46 -10.46
N SER A 142 6.32 -17.80 -9.32
CA SER A 142 7.74 -18.11 -9.23
C SER A 142 7.87 -19.61 -9.00
N ALA A 143 8.01 -20.38 -10.09
CA ALA A 143 8.29 -21.78 -10.01
C ALA A 143 9.67 -21.98 -9.37
N VAL A 144 9.75 -22.93 -8.44
CA VAL A 144 10.98 -23.31 -7.73
C VAL A 144 11.13 -24.81 -7.74
N ASN A 145 12.37 -25.28 -7.75
CA ASN A 145 12.70 -26.67 -7.62
C ASN A 145 13.16 -26.99 -6.19
N GLU A 146 13.14 -28.26 -5.83
CA GLU A 146 13.74 -28.73 -4.59
C GLU A 146 15.21 -28.30 -4.51
N GLY A 147 15.61 -27.68 -3.39
CA GLY A 147 16.95 -27.14 -3.16
C GLY A 147 17.15 -25.69 -3.61
N ASP A 148 16.20 -25.08 -4.32
CA ASP A 148 16.34 -23.69 -4.75
C ASP A 148 16.36 -22.73 -3.56
N LYS A 149 17.20 -21.68 -3.65
CA LYS A 149 17.28 -20.61 -2.66
C LYS A 149 16.08 -19.66 -2.82
N LEU A 150 15.38 -19.44 -1.73
CA LEU A 150 14.14 -18.62 -1.74
C LEU A 150 14.37 -17.21 -1.19
N ALA A 151 15.08 -17.10 -0.08
CA ALA A 151 15.38 -15.82 0.53
C ALA A 151 16.68 -15.87 1.31
N LYS A 152 17.43 -14.77 1.29
CA LYS A 152 18.68 -14.59 2.06
C LYS A 152 18.52 -13.42 3.01
N LEU A 153 18.90 -13.64 4.26
CA LEU A 153 18.97 -12.62 5.28
C LEU A 153 20.42 -12.19 5.45
N THR A 154 20.69 -10.89 5.28
CA THR A 154 21.96 -10.28 5.67
C THR A 154 21.79 -9.69 7.07
N PRO A 155 22.57 -10.16 8.07
CA PRO A 155 22.46 -9.67 9.44
C PRO A 155 22.70 -8.16 9.54
N HIS A 156 22.13 -7.57 10.56
CA HIS A 156 22.33 -6.17 10.87
C HIS A 156 23.79 -5.93 11.35
N ASP A 157 24.32 -4.75 11.05
CA ASP A 157 25.55 -4.26 11.66
C ASP A 157 25.16 -3.25 12.76
N PRO A 158 25.56 -3.47 14.01
CA PRO A 158 25.22 -2.56 15.09
C PRO A 158 25.86 -1.17 14.95
N GLY A 159 26.82 -1.00 14.02
CA GLY A 159 27.60 0.22 13.90
C GLY A 159 28.50 0.46 15.12
N LYS A 160 29.10 1.63 15.19
CA LYS A 160 29.92 2.03 16.34
C LYS A 160 29.56 3.44 16.80
N PRO A 161 29.48 3.68 18.11
CA PRO A 161 29.24 5.02 18.63
C PRO A 161 30.42 5.94 18.28
N GLY A 162 30.13 7.19 18.03
CA GLY A 162 31.10 8.23 17.85
C GLY A 162 31.48 8.88 19.19
N MET A 163 32.42 9.82 19.15
CA MET A 163 32.80 10.61 20.32
C MET A 163 33.12 12.04 19.88
N ASN A 164 32.55 13.01 20.56
CA ASN A 164 32.86 14.41 20.29
C ASN A 164 34.15 14.86 20.97
N ILE A 165 34.60 16.09 20.69
CA ILE A 165 35.84 16.65 21.24
C ILE A 165 35.83 16.78 22.78
N TYR A 166 34.69 16.77 23.42
CA TYR A 166 34.51 16.79 24.88
C TYR A 166 34.55 15.40 25.52
N GLY A 167 34.78 14.33 24.74
CA GLY A 167 34.71 12.95 25.23
C GLY A 167 33.31 12.40 25.45
N LYS A 168 32.27 13.12 24.99
CA LYS A 168 30.89 12.64 25.08
C LYS A 168 30.59 11.69 23.93
N THR A 169 30.06 10.52 24.24
CA THR A 169 29.65 9.51 23.27
C THR A 169 28.47 10.01 22.44
N ILE A 170 28.57 9.89 21.13
CA ILE A 170 27.50 10.15 20.17
C ILE A 170 26.91 8.80 19.77
N PRO A 171 25.64 8.52 20.14
CA PRO A 171 25.03 7.23 19.84
C PRO A 171 24.81 7.07 18.32
N GLN A 172 25.02 5.88 17.82
CA GLN A 172 24.64 5.50 16.47
C GLN A 172 23.14 5.19 16.38
N ASN A 173 22.60 5.20 15.17
CA ASN A 173 21.21 4.79 14.94
C ASN A 173 21.02 3.31 15.31
N ARG A 174 19.85 2.95 15.83
CA ARG A 174 19.50 1.56 16.13
C ARG A 174 19.09 0.87 14.84
N PRO A 175 19.67 -0.29 14.49
CA PRO A 175 19.29 -1.04 13.30
C PRO A 175 17.92 -1.68 13.47
N LYS A 176 17.17 -1.79 12.38
CA LYS A 176 15.93 -2.57 12.35
C LYS A 176 16.28 -4.04 12.17
N ILE A 177 15.92 -4.85 13.14
CA ILE A 177 16.17 -6.30 13.14
C ILE A 177 14.95 -7.00 12.54
N ARG A 178 15.15 -7.78 11.49
CA ARG A 178 14.14 -8.62 10.87
C ARG A 178 14.56 -10.08 10.94
N LYS A 179 13.56 -10.99 10.92
CA LYS A 179 13.77 -12.44 10.85
C LYS A 179 13.09 -13.00 9.61
N LEU A 180 13.64 -14.06 9.06
CA LEU A 180 12.99 -14.84 8.01
C LEU A 180 11.76 -15.53 8.58
N LYS A 181 10.60 -15.36 7.93
CA LYS A 181 9.36 -16.07 8.24
C LYS A 181 9.08 -17.03 7.09
N TYR A 182 8.80 -18.27 7.41
CA TYR A 182 8.56 -19.31 6.41
C TYR A 182 7.49 -20.29 6.88
N GLY A 183 6.79 -20.90 5.93
CA GLY A 183 5.76 -21.90 6.15
C GLY A 183 6.21 -23.31 5.80
N ARG A 184 5.27 -24.11 5.28
CA ARG A 184 5.54 -25.51 4.90
C ARG A 184 6.48 -25.60 3.70
N ASN A 185 7.13 -26.76 3.53
CA ASN A 185 8.00 -27.11 2.39
C ASN A 185 9.24 -26.20 2.25
N ILE A 186 9.72 -25.63 3.34
CA ILE A 186 10.89 -24.75 3.36
C ILE A 186 11.79 -25.15 4.52
N THR A 187 13.08 -25.20 4.26
CA THR A 187 14.12 -25.40 5.29
C THR A 187 14.87 -24.08 5.52
N LEU A 188 15.08 -23.75 6.77
CA LEU A 188 15.97 -22.68 7.20
C LEU A 188 17.37 -23.27 7.45
N SER A 189 18.40 -22.64 6.91
CA SER A 189 19.80 -23.02 7.18
C SER A 189 20.14 -22.93 8.68
N GLU A 190 21.14 -23.67 9.13
CA GLU A 190 21.58 -23.71 10.53
C GLU A 190 21.98 -22.33 11.07
N ASP A 191 22.56 -21.49 10.23
CA ASP A 191 22.94 -20.11 10.55
C ASP A 191 21.75 -19.12 10.54
N GLY A 192 20.55 -19.58 10.16
CA GLY A 192 19.33 -18.76 10.12
C GLY A 192 19.30 -17.70 9.04
N THR A 193 20.18 -17.80 8.03
CA THR A 193 20.36 -16.75 7.01
C THR A 193 19.76 -17.10 5.64
N LEU A 194 19.44 -18.35 5.37
CA LEU A 194 18.99 -18.82 4.06
C LEU A 194 17.73 -19.70 4.17
N LEU A 195 16.76 -19.44 3.30
CA LEU A 195 15.62 -20.31 3.07
C LEU A 195 15.81 -21.09 1.78
N THR A 196 15.55 -22.40 1.82
CA THR A 196 15.57 -23.30 0.66
C THR A 196 14.25 -24.05 0.53
N SER A 197 13.86 -24.35 -0.71
CA SER A 197 12.67 -25.17 -0.99
C SER A 197 12.96 -26.64 -0.75
N ASN A 198 12.00 -27.38 -0.17
CA ASN A 198 12.08 -28.84 0.01
C ASN A 198 11.33 -29.62 -1.08
N VAL A 199 10.62 -28.93 -1.95
CA VAL A 199 9.77 -29.54 -2.98
C VAL A 199 9.81 -28.69 -4.25
N ASN A 200 9.48 -29.32 -5.38
CA ASN A 200 9.18 -28.61 -6.61
C ASN A 200 7.80 -27.98 -6.48
N GLY A 201 7.67 -26.70 -6.75
CA GLY A 201 6.39 -26.04 -6.58
C GLY A 201 6.44 -24.55 -6.95
N ASN A 202 5.53 -23.81 -6.37
CA ASN A 202 5.45 -22.36 -6.55
C ASN A 202 5.70 -21.66 -5.22
N VAL A 203 6.57 -20.65 -5.23
CA VAL A 203 6.87 -19.86 -4.04
C VAL A 203 6.03 -18.58 -4.03
N THR A 204 5.45 -18.29 -2.87
CA THR A 204 4.66 -17.06 -2.62
C THR A 204 5.11 -16.38 -1.35
N LEU A 205 4.90 -15.06 -1.29
CA LEU A 205 5.11 -14.24 -0.10
C LEU A 205 3.77 -13.69 0.37
N ALA A 206 3.29 -14.17 1.52
CA ALA A 206 2.08 -13.67 2.14
C ALA A 206 2.40 -13.14 3.54
N GLU A 207 2.03 -11.90 3.83
CA GLU A 207 2.27 -11.23 5.12
C GLU A 207 3.72 -11.31 5.62
N GLY A 208 4.67 -11.28 4.68
CA GLY A 208 6.11 -11.40 4.98
C GLY A 208 6.57 -12.81 5.33
N THR A 209 5.73 -13.83 5.13
CA THR A 209 6.03 -15.26 5.29
C THR A 209 6.17 -15.90 3.92
N VAL A 210 7.25 -16.65 3.70
CA VAL A 210 7.52 -17.36 2.45
C VAL A 210 6.84 -18.74 2.52
N PHE A 211 6.09 -19.10 1.48
CA PHE A 211 5.45 -20.40 1.33
C PHE A 211 5.88 -21.04 0.01
N VAL A 212 6.03 -22.35 0.01
CA VAL A 212 6.15 -23.14 -1.21
C VAL A 212 4.99 -24.14 -1.25
N SER A 213 4.22 -24.08 -2.34
CA SER A 213 3.09 -24.97 -2.55
C SER A 213 3.28 -25.78 -3.81
N ASP A 214 2.84 -27.05 -3.76
CA ASP A 214 2.86 -27.92 -4.91
C ASP A 214 1.86 -27.40 -5.97
N THR A 215 2.26 -27.44 -7.22
CA THR A 215 1.42 -27.01 -8.34
C THR A 215 1.00 -28.23 -9.17
N TYR A 216 -0.32 -28.44 -9.31
CA TYR A 216 -0.86 -29.44 -10.24
C TYR A 216 -0.89 -28.88 -11.66
N LYS A 217 -0.09 -29.45 -12.55
CA LYS A 217 -0.07 -29.05 -13.96
C LYS A 217 -0.95 -29.98 -14.78
N VAL A 218 -2.02 -29.43 -15.35
CA VAL A 218 -2.90 -30.14 -16.28
C VAL A 218 -2.18 -30.40 -17.60
N ALA A 219 -2.44 -31.51 -18.25
CA ALA A 219 -1.71 -31.88 -19.47
C ALA A 219 -2.01 -30.96 -20.67
N ALA A 220 -3.28 -30.54 -20.82
CA ALA A 220 -3.76 -29.73 -21.94
C ALA A 220 -4.96 -28.85 -21.52
N ASP A 221 -6.08 -28.96 -22.24
CA ASP A 221 -7.36 -28.32 -21.92
C ASP A 221 -8.06 -29.03 -20.76
N VAL A 222 -8.94 -28.31 -20.08
CA VAL A 222 -9.92 -28.90 -19.16
C VAL A 222 -11.22 -29.08 -19.91
N ASP A 223 -11.52 -30.30 -20.24
CA ASP A 223 -12.68 -30.71 -21.03
C ASP A 223 -13.23 -32.09 -20.52
N ALA A 224 -14.09 -32.72 -21.34
CA ALA A 224 -14.68 -34.02 -20.98
C ALA A 224 -13.65 -35.15 -20.76
N SER A 225 -12.42 -35.00 -21.24
CA SER A 225 -11.34 -36.00 -21.02
C SER A 225 -10.62 -35.77 -19.70
N THR A 226 -10.58 -34.54 -19.21
CA THR A 226 -9.94 -34.17 -17.95
C THR A 226 -10.93 -34.20 -16.78
N GLY A 227 -12.19 -33.80 -17.02
CA GLY A 227 -13.21 -33.66 -16.00
C GLY A 227 -12.99 -32.44 -15.10
N ASP A 228 -13.77 -32.37 -14.02
CA ASP A 228 -13.59 -31.34 -12.98
C ASP A 228 -12.31 -31.59 -12.19
N ILE A 229 -11.68 -30.50 -11.75
CA ILE A 229 -10.42 -30.55 -11.01
C ILE A 229 -10.66 -29.99 -9.60
N GLU A 230 -10.27 -30.78 -8.61
CA GLU A 230 -10.21 -30.33 -7.21
C GLU A 230 -8.81 -30.64 -6.65
N TYR A 231 -8.10 -29.61 -6.17
CA TYR A 231 -6.73 -29.74 -5.74
C TYR A 231 -6.40 -28.88 -4.51
N GLU A 232 -5.62 -29.44 -3.59
CA GLU A 232 -5.26 -28.79 -2.31
C GLU A 232 -4.16 -27.70 -2.44
N GLY A 233 -3.53 -27.57 -3.60
CA GLY A 233 -2.48 -26.58 -3.91
C GLY A 233 -2.86 -25.68 -5.08
N ASN A 234 -1.86 -25.32 -5.89
CA ASN A 234 -2.04 -24.51 -7.09
C ASN A 234 -2.36 -25.38 -8.31
N VAL A 235 -3.13 -24.83 -9.23
CA VAL A 235 -3.49 -25.49 -10.50
C VAL A 235 -3.00 -24.66 -11.68
N MET A 236 -2.27 -25.28 -12.60
CA MET A 236 -1.83 -24.67 -13.85
C MET A 236 -2.46 -25.40 -15.04
N VAL A 237 -3.20 -24.69 -15.86
CA VAL A 237 -3.80 -25.17 -17.11
C VAL A 237 -3.10 -24.51 -18.30
N PRO A 238 -2.31 -25.26 -19.10
CA PRO A 238 -1.63 -24.69 -20.27
C PRO A 238 -2.60 -24.37 -21.42
N GLY A 239 -3.77 -25.00 -21.43
CA GLY A 239 -4.81 -24.87 -22.43
C GLY A 239 -6.00 -24.04 -22.00
N THR A 240 -7.15 -24.34 -22.56
CA THR A 240 -8.46 -23.69 -22.36
C THR A 240 -9.30 -24.48 -21.36
N VAL A 241 -10.12 -23.78 -20.58
CA VAL A 241 -11.14 -24.42 -19.72
C VAL A 241 -12.49 -24.31 -20.44
N ARG A 242 -13.05 -25.44 -20.80
CA ARG A 242 -14.30 -25.53 -21.57
C ARG A 242 -15.52 -25.29 -20.71
N THR A 243 -16.63 -24.96 -21.37
CA THR A 243 -17.92 -24.69 -20.75
C THR A 243 -18.42 -25.85 -19.87
N GLY A 244 -18.86 -25.53 -18.68
CA GLY A 244 -19.49 -26.44 -17.72
C GLY A 244 -18.52 -27.14 -16.77
N PHE A 245 -17.21 -27.05 -17.00
CA PHE A 245 -16.21 -27.63 -16.11
C PHE A 245 -15.89 -26.71 -14.92
N THR A 246 -15.47 -27.35 -13.83
CA THR A 246 -15.15 -26.68 -12.59
C THR A 246 -13.69 -26.97 -12.19
N ILE A 247 -12.97 -25.91 -11.81
CA ILE A 247 -11.66 -26.03 -11.18
C ILE A 247 -11.75 -25.43 -9.78
N ARG A 248 -11.39 -26.24 -8.77
CA ARG A 248 -11.26 -25.82 -7.37
C ARG A 248 -9.82 -26.00 -6.92
N ALA A 249 -9.18 -24.93 -6.48
CA ALA A 249 -7.84 -24.96 -5.93
C ALA A 249 -7.83 -24.28 -4.57
N LYS A 250 -7.13 -24.83 -3.57
CA LYS A 250 -6.90 -24.11 -2.30
C LYS A 250 -5.85 -23.01 -2.46
N GLY A 251 -4.96 -23.13 -3.43
CA GLY A 251 -3.98 -22.14 -3.83
C GLY A 251 -4.45 -21.33 -5.04
N ASP A 252 -3.50 -21.01 -5.91
CA ASP A 252 -3.71 -20.21 -7.10
C ASP A 252 -4.15 -21.03 -8.31
N ILE A 253 -4.87 -20.39 -9.24
CA ILE A 253 -5.22 -20.97 -10.54
C ILE A 253 -4.58 -20.15 -11.65
N GLU A 254 -3.74 -20.76 -12.47
CA GLU A 254 -3.17 -20.18 -13.67
C GLU A 254 -3.71 -20.86 -14.93
N ILE A 255 -4.24 -20.08 -15.88
CA ILE A 255 -4.75 -20.58 -17.15
C ILE A 255 -4.09 -19.81 -18.29
N ASN A 256 -3.37 -20.51 -19.17
CA ASN A 256 -2.72 -19.90 -20.32
C ASN A 256 -3.67 -19.66 -21.51
N GLY A 257 -4.77 -20.41 -21.58
CA GLY A 257 -5.81 -20.31 -22.59
C GLY A 257 -6.96 -19.38 -22.22
N VAL A 258 -8.13 -19.65 -22.77
CA VAL A 258 -9.41 -18.95 -22.52
C VAL A 258 -10.23 -19.76 -21.51
N VAL A 259 -11.08 -19.06 -20.77
CA VAL A 259 -12.10 -19.71 -19.93
C VAL A 259 -13.46 -19.51 -20.59
N GLU A 260 -14.11 -20.59 -20.98
CA GLU A 260 -15.41 -20.58 -21.67
C GLU A 260 -16.50 -21.04 -20.70
N GLY A 261 -17.36 -20.17 -20.20
CA GLY A 261 -18.54 -20.54 -19.40
C GLY A 261 -18.29 -21.55 -18.27
N ALA A 262 -17.09 -21.54 -17.69
CA ALA A 262 -16.63 -22.48 -16.67
C ALA A 262 -16.67 -21.85 -15.27
N THR A 263 -16.52 -22.69 -14.23
CA THR A 263 -16.45 -22.24 -12.84
C THR A 263 -15.03 -22.41 -12.31
N LEU A 264 -14.43 -21.34 -11.82
CA LEU A 264 -13.12 -21.33 -11.19
C LEU A 264 -13.25 -20.85 -9.73
N ILE A 265 -12.70 -21.62 -8.80
CA ILE A 265 -12.71 -21.29 -7.37
C ILE A 265 -11.28 -21.48 -6.86
N ALA A 266 -10.64 -20.38 -6.49
CA ALA A 266 -9.31 -20.38 -5.91
C ALA A 266 -9.33 -19.81 -4.49
N GLY A 267 -8.61 -20.44 -3.58
CA GLY A 267 -8.33 -19.84 -2.26
C GLY A 267 -7.29 -18.72 -2.34
N GLY A 268 -6.43 -18.74 -3.36
CA GLY A 268 -5.47 -17.70 -3.72
C GLY A 268 -5.93 -16.86 -4.91
N ASN A 269 -5.02 -16.63 -5.86
CA ASN A 269 -5.25 -15.79 -7.04
C ASN A 269 -5.73 -16.59 -8.24
N ILE A 270 -6.42 -15.92 -9.18
CA ILE A 270 -6.77 -16.47 -10.49
C ILE A 270 -6.11 -15.63 -11.57
N VAL A 271 -5.29 -16.27 -12.41
CA VAL A 271 -4.61 -15.62 -13.52
C VAL A 271 -4.95 -16.31 -14.82
N ILE A 272 -5.56 -15.56 -15.73
CA ILE A 272 -5.93 -16.04 -17.04
C ILE A 272 -5.18 -15.20 -18.09
N LYS A 273 -4.20 -15.83 -18.76
CA LYS A 273 -3.33 -15.10 -19.71
C LYS A 273 -4.05 -14.57 -20.95
N ARG A 274 -5.13 -15.20 -21.33
CA ARG A 274 -6.01 -14.66 -22.38
C ARG A 274 -7.21 -13.99 -21.74
N GLY A 275 -8.37 -14.60 -21.68
CA GLY A 275 -9.54 -13.95 -21.12
C GLY A 275 -10.67 -14.91 -20.82
N VAL A 276 -11.81 -14.36 -20.46
CA VAL A 276 -12.99 -15.09 -20.04
C VAL A 276 -14.15 -14.76 -20.96
N GLN A 277 -14.68 -15.79 -21.64
CA GLN A 277 -15.96 -15.79 -22.34
C GLN A 277 -17.00 -16.50 -21.46
N GLY A 278 -17.61 -15.74 -20.55
CA GLY A 278 -18.46 -16.33 -19.51
C GLY A 278 -19.79 -16.88 -20.03
N MET A 279 -20.29 -16.41 -21.18
CA MET A 279 -21.56 -16.86 -21.78
C MET A 279 -22.75 -16.76 -20.81
N GLY A 280 -22.70 -15.83 -19.85
CA GLY A 280 -23.68 -15.70 -18.77
C GLY A 280 -23.64 -16.77 -17.67
N LYS A 281 -22.81 -17.81 -17.82
CA LYS A 281 -22.65 -18.93 -16.89
C LYS A 281 -21.31 -18.95 -16.16
N GLY A 282 -20.28 -18.33 -16.76
CA GLY A 282 -18.93 -18.28 -16.21
C GLY A 282 -18.90 -17.63 -14.82
N LYS A 283 -18.31 -18.34 -13.85
CA LYS A 283 -18.18 -17.88 -12.47
C LYS A 283 -16.72 -18.04 -12.00
N LEU A 284 -16.11 -16.94 -11.58
CA LEU A 284 -14.77 -16.91 -11.02
C LEU A 284 -14.84 -16.39 -9.58
N CYS A 285 -14.27 -17.16 -8.65
CA CYS A 285 -14.18 -16.77 -7.23
C CYS A 285 -12.74 -16.93 -6.78
N ALA A 286 -12.11 -15.87 -6.30
CA ALA A 286 -10.76 -15.89 -5.75
C ALA A 286 -10.73 -15.26 -4.37
N GLY A 287 -10.05 -15.92 -3.43
CA GLY A 287 -9.71 -15.33 -2.13
C GLY A 287 -8.57 -14.31 -2.21
N GLY A 288 -7.96 -14.15 -3.38
CA GLY A 288 -6.96 -13.14 -3.72
C GLY A 288 -7.40 -12.30 -4.91
N ASP A 289 -6.45 -12.04 -5.80
CA ASP A 289 -6.62 -11.20 -6.98
C ASP A 289 -7.05 -12.00 -8.20
N ILE A 290 -7.77 -11.34 -9.14
CA ILE A 290 -8.13 -11.94 -10.43
C ILE A 290 -7.57 -11.07 -11.55
N CYS A 291 -6.85 -11.72 -12.47
CA CYS A 291 -6.24 -11.08 -13.62
C CYS A 291 -6.61 -11.78 -14.94
N ALA A 292 -7.07 -11.02 -15.96
CA ALA A 292 -7.32 -11.52 -17.29
C ALA A 292 -7.18 -10.40 -18.34
N GLN A 293 -7.02 -10.76 -19.63
CA GLN A 293 -7.04 -9.75 -20.69
C GLN A 293 -8.44 -9.15 -20.87
N PHE A 294 -9.48 -9.97 -20.78
CA PHE A 294 -10.85 -9.50 -20.87
C PHE A 294 -11.80 -10.38 -20.05
N PHE A 295 -12.89 -9.76 -19.64
CA PHE A 295 -14.07 -10.44 -19.11
C PHE A 295 -15.26 -10.10 -19.99
N GLU A 296 -15.93 -11.10 -20.51
CA GLU A 296 -17.13 -10.98 -21.34
C GLU A 296 -18.25 -11.87 -20.78
N SER A 297 -19.38 -11.27 -20.43
CA SER A 297 -20.57 -11.96 -19.89
C SER A 297 -20.24 -12.94 -18.75
N ALA A 298 -19.38 -12.51 -17.82
CA ALA A 298 -18.85 -13.32 -16.72
C ALA A 298 -19.24 -12.75 -15.36
N ASN A 299 -19.30 -13.65 -14.33
CA ASN A 299 -19.44 -13.28 -12.93
C ASN A 299 -18.09 -13.48 -12.24
N VAL A 300 -17.51 -12.40 -11.73
CA VAL A 300 -16.16 -12.36 -11.17
C VAL A 300 -16.22 -11.82 -9.74
N PHE A 301 -15.71 -12.61 -8.80
CA PHE A 301 -15.70 -12.30 -7.37
C PHE A 301 -14.26 -12.46 -6.86
N ALA A 302 -13.63 -11.36 -6.47
CA ALA A 302 -12.29 -11.34 -5.91
C ALA A 302 -12.31 -10.67 -4.54
N ASP A 303 -11.71 -11.30 -3.54
CA ASP A 303 -11.52 -10.65 -2.23
C ASP A 303 -10.42 -9.57 -2.32
N GLY A 304 -9.51 -9.72 -3.30
CA GLY A 304 -8.46 -8.76 -3.66
C GLY A 304 -8.82 -7.85 -4.83
N ASP A 305 -7.80 -7.54 -5.64
CA ASP A 305 -7.87 -6.66 -6.81
C ASP A 305 -8.34 -7.41 -8.06
N VAL A 306 -9.00 -6.68 -8.97
CA VAL A 306 -9.32 -7.18 -10.32
C VAL A 306 -8.57 -6.36 -11.36
N LEU A 307 -7.77 -7.05 -12.18
CA LEU A 307 -7.00 -6.45 -13.27
C LEU A 307 -7.45 -6.99 -14.61
N ALA A 308 -7.80 -6.12 -15.55
CA ALA A 308 -8.22 -6.53 -16.88
C ALA A 308 -7.76 -5.57 -17.97
N GLY A 309 -7.80 -5.99 -19.21
CA GLY A 309 -7.68 -5.11 -20.39
C GLY A 309 -9.04 -4.55 -20.81
N SER A 310 -10.13 -5.29 -20.60
CA SER A 310 -11.50 -4.84 -20.87
C SER A 310 -12.55 -5.65 -20.13
N ILE A 311 -13.70 -5.02 -19.88
CA ILE A 311 -14.88 -5.64 -19.24
C ILE A 311 -16.10 -5.36 -20.11
N LEU A 312 -16.79 -6.43 -20.53
CA LEU A 312 -18.03 -6.39 -21.29
C LEU A 312 -19.14 -7.17 -20.60
N HIS A 313 -20.29 -6.54 -20.41
CA HIS A 313 -21.52 -7.16 -19.93
C HIS A 313 -21.33 -8.12 -18.74
N SER A 314 -20.38 -7.79 -17.88
CA SER A 314 -19.97 -8.67 -16.77
C SER A 314 -20.37 -8.10 -15.43
N HIS A 315 -20.53 -9.00 -14.46
CA HIS A 315 -20.72 -8.64 -13.06
C HIS A 315 -19.41 -8.86 -12.32
N ILE A 316 -18.81 -7.77 -11.85
CA ILE A 316 -17.50 -7.78 -11.20
C ILE A 316 -17.65 -7.31 -9.77
N GLN A 317 -17.11 -8.08 -8.83
CA GLN A 317 -17.01 -7.71 -7.42
C GLN A 317 -15.56 -7.85 -6.96
N SER A 318 -15.02 -6.80 -6.33
CA SER A 318 -13.66 -6.75 -5.82
C SER A 318 -13.63 -6.15 -4.41
N GLY A 319 -13.02 -6.85 -3.46
CA GLY A 319 -12.71 -6.31 -2.13
C GLY A 319 -11.59 -5.27 -2.13
N GLY A 320 -10.85 -5.14 -3.23
CA GLY A 320 -9.80 -4.16 -3.45
C GLY A 320 -10.16 -3.08 -4.46
N LYS A 321 -9.37 -2.98 -5.51
CA LYS A 321 -9.53 -2.05 -6.63
C LYS A 321 -9.76 -2.80 -7.94
N VAL A 322 -10.35 -2.10 -8.92
CA VAL A 322 -10.46 -2.59 -10.30
C VAL A 322 -9.70 -1.67 -11.23
N VAL A 323 -8.72 -2.22 -11.95
CA VAL A 323 -7.86 -1.45 -12.85
C VAL A 323 -7.89 -2.05 -14.24
N ILE A 324 -8.32 -1.23 -15.21
CA ILE A 324 -8.37 -1.62 -16.61
C ILE A 324 -7.19 -1.00 -17.33
N HIS A 325 -6.29 -1.86 -17.78
CA HIS A 325 -5.03 -1.47 -18.41
C HIS A 325 -5.15 -1.29 -19.93
N GLY A 326 -4.24 -0.47 -20.49
CA GLY A 326 -4.09 -0.26 -21.94
C GLY A 326 -4.85 0.95 -22.47
N ARG A 327 -4.36 1.49 -23.61
CA ARG A 327 -4.95 2.67 -24.27
C ARG A 327 -6.40 2.46 -24.73
N LYS A 328 -6.81 1.23 -24.96
CA LYS A 328 -8.16 0.83 -25.38
C LYS A 328 -8.94 0.15 -24.26
N GLY A 329 -8.46 0.26 -23.00
CA GLY A 329 -9.12 -0.37 -21.86
C GLY A 329 -10.49 0.23 -21.60
N PHE A 330 -11.54 -0.59 -21.58
CA PHE A 330 -12.91 -0.12 -21.42
C PHE A 330 -13.75 -1.01 -20.51
N ILE A 331 -14.76 -0.38 -19.90
CA ILE A 331 -15.83 -1.04 -19.16
C ILE A 331 -17.13 -0.70 -19.85
N VAL A 332 -17.84 -1.69 -20.39
CA VAL A 332 -19.12 -1.47 -21.11
C VAL A 332 -20.14 -2.50 -20.68
N GLY A 333 -21.26 -2.03 -20.16
CA GLY A 333 -22.38 -2.85 -19.70
C GLY A 333 -22.08 -3.65 -18.43
N GLY A 334 -23.13 -4.09 -17.76
CA GLY A 334 -23.06 -4.84 -16.52
C GLY A 334 -22.87 -3.97 -15.27
N GLU A 335 -22.43 -4.59 -14.21
CA GLU A 335 -22.29 -3.98 -12.88
C GLU A 335 -20.91 -4.27 -12.31
N LEU A 336 -20.23 -3.24 -11.83
CA LEU A 336 -18.95 -3.32 -11.18
C LEU A 336 -19.06 -2.76 -9.77
N ILE A 337 -18.64 -3.54 -8.77
CA ILE A 337 -18.65 -3.17 -7.36
C ILE A 337 -17.24 -3.36 -6.82
N CYS A 338 -16.65 -2.33 -6.21
CA CYS A 338 -15.37 -2.47 -5.52
C CYS A 338 -15.27 -1.60 -4.27
N GLU A 339 -14.39 -2.02 -3.35
CA GLU A 339 -14.27 -1.31 -2.08
C GLU A 339 -13.53 0.03 -2.21
N THR A 340 -12.56 0.18 -3.12
CA THR A 340 -11.65 1.33 -3.06
C THR A 340 -11.61 2.20 -4.31
N TYR A 341 -11.25 1.64 -5.47
CA TYR A 341 -10.84 2.44 -6.61
C TYR A 341 -11.10 1.75 -7.95
N VAL A 342 -11.60 2.50 -8.92
CA VAL A 342 -11.73 2.05 -10.31
C VAL A 342 -10.92 2.95 -11.21
N GLU A 343 -10.08 2.36 -12.09
CA GLU A 343 -9.39 3.07 -13.15
C GLU A 343 -9.64 2.40 -14.49
N ALA A 344 -10.07 3.17 -15.49
CA ALA A 344 -10.26 2.70 -16.85
C ALA A 344 -9.94 3.81 -17.85
N ASN A 345 -9.60 3.43 -19.10
CA ASN A 345 -9.47 4.43 -20.13
C ASN A 345 -10.84 4.97 -20.55
N SER A 346 -11.85 4.09 -20.73
CA SER A 346 -13.21 4.54 -20.97
C SER A 346 -14.25 3.72 -20.22
N ILE A 347 -15.38 4.36 -19.87
CA ILE A 347 -16.53 3.72 -19.23
C ILE A 347 -17.77 4.04 -20.07
N GLY A 348 -18.56 2.99 -20.42
CA GLY A 348 -19.66 3.10 -21.37
C GLY A 348 -19.21 3.16 -22.82
N ASN A 349 -20.15 3.39 -23.71
CA ASN A 349 -19.94 3.53 -25.13
C ASN A 349 -20.91 4.54 -25.76
N ARG A 350 -20.73 4.82 -27.05
CA ARG A 350 -21.60 5.75 -27.80
C ARG A 350 -23.05 5.26 -27.98
N MET A 351 -23.31 3.98 -27.76
CA MET A 351 -24.64 3.38 -27.82
C MET A 351 -25.41 3.51 -26.50
N GLU A 352 -24.84 4.25 -25.54
CA GLU A 352 -25.44 4.49 -24.22
C GLU A 352 -25.74 3.20 -23.45
N THR A 353 -24.93 2.16 -23.62
CA THR A 353 -25.08 0.89 -22.92
C THR A 353 -25.05 1.13 -21.40
N GLN A 354 -26.10 0.72 -20.72
CA GLN A 354 -26.19 0.89 -19.27
C GLN A 354 -25.02 0.23 -18.57
N THR A 355 -24.23 1.02 -17.87
CA THR A 355 -23.02 0.58 -17.15
C THR A 355 -23.07 1.13 -15.73
N ILE A 356 -23.00 0.27 -14.75
CA ILE A 356 -23.11 0.65 -13.34
C ILE A 356 -21.75 0.41 -12.67
N VAL A 357 -21.20 1.46 -12.07
CA VAL A 357 -19.95 1.39 -11.32
C VAL A 357 -20.18 1.86 -9.89
N LYS A 358 -19.94 0.99 -8.91
CA LYS A 358 -20.12 1.26 -7.49
C LYS A 358 -18.77 1.13 -6.78
N VAL A 359 -18.37 2.16 -6.06
CA VAL A 359 -17.11 2.21 -5.31
C VAL A 359 -17.32 2.70 -3.89
N GLY A 360 -16.41 2.32 -3.00
CA GLY A 360 -16.53 2.66 -1.57
C GLY A 360 -17.50 1.76 -0.81
N VAL A 361 -17.81 0.59 -1.38
CA VAL A 361 -18.77 -0.37 -0.84
C VAL A 361 -18.13 -1.75 -0.78
N LYS A 362 -18.21 -2.42 0.36
CA LYS A 362 -17.82 -3.83 0.47
C LYS A 362 -18.81 -4.70 -0.28
N PRO A 363 -18.36 -5.52 -1.26
CA PRO A 363 -19.26 -6.34 -2.07
C PRO A 363 -20.16 -7.27 -1.24
N GLU A 364 -19.61 -7.90 -0.20
CA GLU A 364 -20.36 -8.80 0.69
C GLU A 364 -21.55 -8.10 1.37
N LEU A 365 -21.33 -6.91 1.94
CA LEU A 365 -22.39 -6.12 2.59
C LEU A 365 -23.44 -5.67 1.59
N TYR A 366 -22.99 -5.36 0.38
CA TYR A 366 -23.91 -4.98 -0.70
C TYR A 366 -24.82 -6.15 -1.10
N GLU A 367 -24.29 -7.34 -1.30
CA GLU A 367 -25.08 -8.53 -1.66
C GLU A 367 -26.00 -8.94 -0.52
N GLN A 368 -25.56 -8.91 0.73
CA GLN A 368 -26.42 -9.17 1.89
C GLN A 368 -27.59 -8.17 1.94
N THR A 369 -27.33 -6.89 1.72
CA THR A 369 -28.36 -5.87 1.68
C THR A 369 -29.33 -6.10 0.53
N LYS A 370 -28.82 -6.40 -0.67
CA LYS A 370 -29.60 -6.67 -1.88
C LYS A 370 -30.51 -7.90 -1.72
N ALA A 371 -30.02 -8.94 -1.04
CA ALA A 371 -30.80 -10.16 -0.76
C ALA A 371 -31.88 -9.92 0.32
N LEU A 372 -31.62 -9.04 1.29
CA LEU A 372 -32.52 -8.81 2.41
C LEU A 372 -33.67 -7.83 2.07
N VAL A 373 -33.43 -6.86 1.18
CA VAL A 373 -34.41 -5.86 0.78
C VAL A 373 -35.73 -6.48 0.28
N PRO A 374 -35.77 -7.40 -0.71
CA PRO A 374 -37.02 -8.02 -1.16
C PRO A 374 -37.71 -8.77 -0.04
N GLN A 375 -36.98 -9.50 0.81
CA GLN A 375 -37.60 -10.24 1.92
C GLN A 375 -38.33 -9.33 2.91
N VAL A 376 -37.73 -8.16 3.23
CA VAL A 376 -38.35 -7.15 4.09
C VAL A 376 -39.59 -6.55 3.40
N MET A 377 -39.49 -6.30 2.07
CA MET A 377 -40.65 -5.79 1.31
C MET A 377 -41.82 -6.80 1.23
N ASP A 378 -41.52 -8.06 0.95
CA ASP A 378 -42.50 -9.13 0.86
C ASP A 378 -43.19 -9.35 2.20
N LEU A 379 -42.44 -9.36 3.31
CA LEU A 379 -43.01 -9.44 4.66
C LEU A 379 -43.92 -8.23 4.98
N LYS A 380 -43.48 -7.03 4.59
CA LYS A 380 -44.30 -5.82 4.78
C LYS A 380 -45.60 -5.92 4.04
N THR A 381 -45.58 -6.33 2.78
CA THR A 381 -46.80 -6.52 1.96
C THR A 381 -47.71 -7.58 2.57
N ALA A 382 -47.16 -8.73 2.98
CA ALA A 382 -47.95 -9.81 3.60
C ALA A 382 -48.58 -9.36 4.94
N ILE A 383 -47.89 -8.54 5.74
CA ILE A 383 -48.45 -7.95 6.97
C ILE A 383 -49.58 -6.98 6.65
N GLU A 384 -49.45 -6.12 5.63
CA GLU A 384 -50.46 -5.18 5.20
C GLU A 384 -51.72 -5.91 4.72
N GLU A 385 -51.57 -6.95 3.88
CA GLU A 385 -52.69 -7.78 3.42
C GLU A 385 -53.41 -8.49 4.57
N THR A 386 -52.64 -9.17 5.47
CA THR A 386 -53.20 -9.87 6.62
C THR A 386 -53.91 -8.91 7.57
N THR A 387 -53.32 -7.73 7.79
CA THR A 387 -53.91 -6.68 8.63
C THR A 387 -55.20 -6.14 8.02
N SER A 388 -55.26 -5.94 6.71
CA SER A 388 -56.44 -5.51 5.98
C SER A 388 -57.55 -6.54 6.09
N TYR A 389 -57.24 -7.83 5.95
CA TYR A 389 -58.18 -8.93 6.15
C TYR A 389 -58.73 -8.95 7.58
N LEU A 390 -57.89 -8.84 8.60
CA LEU A 390 -58.33 -8.79 10.00
C LEU A 390 -59.19 -7.56 10.31
N ASN A 391 -58.94 -6.42 9.67
CA ASN A 391 -59.70 -5.20 9.85
C ASN A 391 -61.15 -5.35 9.32
N VAL A 392 -61.35 -6.09 8.24
CA VAL A 392 -62.71 -6.41 7.75
C VAL A 392 -63.53 -7.16 8.81
N TYR A 393 -62.92 -8.10 9.51
CA TYR A 393 -63.62 -8.81 10.59
C TYR A 393 -63.80 -7.94 11.83
N LYS A 394 -62.88 -7.07 12.18
CA LYS A 394 -63.03 -6.09 13.26
C LYS A 394 -64.21 -5.14 12.99
N GLU A 395 -64.39 -4.70 11.75
CA GLU A 395 -65.50 -3.87 11.33
C GLU A 395 -66.87 -4.62 11.41
N LYS A 396 -66.91 -5.91 11.01
CA LYS A 396 -68.08 -6.75 11.15
C LYS A 396 -68.50 -6.91 12.63
N LEU A 397 -67.48 -7.12 13.51
CA LEU A 397 -67.72 -7.20 14.96
C LEU A 397 -68.29 -5.88 15.53
N LYS A 398 -67.73 -4.73 15.14
CA LYS A 398 -68.19 -3.41 15.56
C LYS A 398 -69.65 -3.14 15.13
N ARG A 399 -70.05 -3.73 14.00
CA ARG A 399 -71.45 -3.64 13.50
C ARG A 399 -72.41 -4.66 14.14
N GLY A 400 -71.95 -5.42 15.16
CA GLY A 400 -72.78 -6.39 15.89
C GLY A 400 -73.06 -7.69 15.15
N ILE A 401 -72.32 -7.98 14.04
CA ILE A 401 -72.53 -9.21 13.28
C ILE A 401 -71.85 -10.36 14.04
N LYS A 402 -72.61 -11.40 14.40
CA LYS A 402 -72.12 -12.61 15.05
C LYS A 402 -71.24 -13.40 14.04
N LEU A 403 -70.05 -13.69 14.43
CA LEU A 403 -69.14 -14.51 13.64
C LEU A 403 -69.34 -16.00 13.84
N THR A 404 -69.16 -16.80 12.80
CA THR A 404 -69.25 -18.26 12.92
C THR A 404 -68.00 -18.81 13.65
N PRO A 405 -68.14 -19.98 14.34
CA PRO A 405 -66.97 -20.59 15.02
C PRO A 405 -65.70 -20.77 14.10
N GLU A 406 -65.95 -21.06 12.81
CA GLU A 406 -64.89 -21.15 11.81
C GLU A 406 -64.18 -19.81 11.59
N ASN A 407 -64.91 -18.72 11.45
CA ASN A 407 -64.38 -17.39 11.31
C ASN A 407 -63.55 -16.97 12.54
N VAL A 408 -63.97 -17.33 13.73
CA VAL A 408 -63.23 -17.07 14.98
C VAL A 408 -61.90 -17.83 14.98
N LYS A 409 -61.88 -19.09 14.57
CA LYS A 409 -60.69 -19.88 14.45
C LYS A 409 -59.70 -19.30 13.40
N GLN A 410 -60.22 -18.90 12.24
CA GLN A 410 -59.43 -18.24 11.20
C GLN A 410 -58.81 -16.92 11.68
N ILE A 411 -59.58 -16.06 12.34
CA ILE A 411 -59.10 -14.80 12.89
C ILE A 411 -57.95 -15.05 13.88
N LYS A 412 -58.10 -16.05 14.75
CA LYS A 412 -57.05 -16.40 15.72
C LYS A 412 -55.75 -16.80 14.99
N THR A 413 -55.85 -17.72 14.02
CA THR A 413 -54.72 -18.17 13.23
C THR A 413 -54.06 -17.03 12.45
N TYR A 414 -54.85 -16.14 11.81
CA TYR A 414 -54.30 -14.99 11.10
C TYR A 414 -53.68 -13.96 12.04
N THR A 415 -54.21 -13.80 13.27
CA THR A 415 -53.61 -12.91 14.26
C THR A 415 -52.27 -13.41 14.75
N GLU A 416 -52.20 -14.71 15.12
CA GLU A 416 -50.97 -15.35 15.52
C GLU A 416 -49.90 -15.24 14.41
N ARG A 417 -50.29 -15.56 13.17
CA ARG A 417 -49.38 -15.43 11.99
C ARG A 417 -48.96 -13.98 11.73
N ALA A 418 -49.86 -13.00 11.93
CA ALA A 418 -49.53 -11.59 11.77
C ALA A 418 -48.50 -11.11 12.83
N GLU A 419 -48.60 -11.63 14.06
CA GLU A 419 -47.64 -11.32 15.13
C GLU A 419 -46.25 -11.94 14.83
N GLU A 420 -46.23 -13.19 14.38
CA GLU A 420 -44.99 -13.85 13.95
C GLU A 420 -44.32 -13.09 12.78
N MET A 421 -45.10 -12.75 11.73
CA MET A 421 -44.57 -11.99 10.60
C MET A 421 -44.10 -10.58 11.00
N LYS A 422 -44.73 -9.92 11.96
CA LYS A 422 -44.26 -8.62 12.48
C LYS A 422 -42.95 -8.74 13.23
N ALA A 423 -42.79 -9.77 14.04
CA ALA A 423 -41.56 -10.02 14.77
C ALA A 423 -40.40 -10.29 13.78
N GLU A 424 -40.62 -11.15 12.77
CA GLU A 424 -39.69 -11.44 11.72
C GLU A 424 -39.32 -10.18 10.89
N TYR A 425 -40.32 -9.38 10.51
CA TYR A 425 -40.12 -8.10 9.83
C TYR A 425 -39.23 -7.15 10.64
N GLN A 426 -39.53 -7.00 11.94
CA GLN A 426 -38.75 -6.13 12.81
C GLN A 426 -37.29 -6.56 12.84
N GLN A 427 -37.03 -7.84 13.08
CA GLN A 427 -35.65 -8.40 13.12
C GLN A 427 -34.93 -8.18 11.81
N LYS A 428 -35.55 -8.51 10.66
CA LYS A 428 -34.91 -8.35 9.35
C LYS A 428 -34.73 -6.88 8.98
N ASN A 429 -35.67 -6.01 9.34
CA ASN A 429 -35.58 -4.58 9.09
C ASN A 429 -34.46 -3.94 9.92
N ASP A 430 -34.31 -4.32 11.18
CA ASP A 430 -33.21 -3.83 12.05
C ASP A 430 -31.85 -4.26 11.48
N THR A 431 -31.70 -5.53 11.08
CA THR A 431 -30.50 -6.02 10.37
C THR A 431 -30.25 -5.22 9.09
N LEU A 432 -31.29 -4.92 8.31
CA LEU A 432 -31.17 -4.12 7.09
C LEU A 432 -30.68 -2.69 7.37
N GLN A 433 -31.15 -2.07 8.46
CA GLN A 433 -30.68 -0.74 8.87
C GLN A 433 -29.20 -0.77 9.31
N GLU A 434 -28.80 -1.78 10.06
CA GLU A 434 -27.38 -1.97 10.45
C GLU A 434 -26.48 -2.13 9.23
N LEU A 435 -26.86 -2.98 8.27
CA LEU A 435 -26.11 -3.15 7.02
C LEU A 435 -26.02 -1.84 6.22
N ARG A 436 -27.09 -1.05 6.15
CA ARG A 436 -27.09 0.26 5.49
C ARG A 436 -26.14 1.25 6.17
N ILE A 437 -26.07 1.26 7.49
CA ILE A 437 -25.13 2.10 8.25
C ILE A 437 -23.68 1.66 7.92
N GLN A 438 -23.39 0.37 7.94
CA GLN A 438 -22.06 -0.14 7.60
C GLN A 438 -21.65 0.20 6.16
N LEU A 439 -22.58 0.14 5.20
CA LEU A 439 -22.33 0.57 3.82
C LEU A 439 -22.01 2.06 3.71
N THR A 440 -22.60 2.92 4.56
CA THR A 440 -22.28 4.36 4.56
C THR A 440 -20.94 4.70 5.22
N MET A 441 -20.46 3.84 6.12
CA MET A 441 -19.16 3.99 6.79
C MET A 441 -17.98 3.49 5.96
N GLY A 442 -18.20 3.01 4.73
CA GLY A 442 -17.18 2.47 3.82
C GLY A 442 -16.06 3.46 3.50
N LYS A 443 -14.97 2.93 2.93
CA LYS A 443 -13.81 3.74 2.50
C LYS A 443 -14.25 4.78 1.46
N LYS A 444 -13.56 5.93 1.43
CA LYS A 444 -13.75 6.93 0.36
C LYS A 444 -13.32 6.34 -0.98
N GLY A 445 -14.28 5.82 -1.75
CA GLY A 445 -14.03 5.32 -3.09
C GLY A 445 -13.80 6.43 -4.10
N SER A 446 -13.18 6.10 -5.24
CA SER A 446 -13.07 7.02 -6.37
C SER A 446 -13.00 6.29 -7.71
N VAL A 447 -13.45 6.96 -8.79
CA VAL A 447 -13.40 6.43 -10.15
C VAL A 447 -12.61 7.37 -11.03
N LYS A 448 -11.55 6.87 -11.68
CA LYS A 448 -10.69 7.64 -12.56
C LYS A 448 -10.85 7.15 -14.00
N VAL A 449 -11.24 8.05 -14.90
CA VAL A 449 -11.42 7.78 -16.32
C VAL A 449 -10.38 8.56 -17.10
N LEU A 450 -9.41 7.84 -17.68
CA LEU A 450 -8.28 8.43 -18.40
C LEU A 450 -8.67 9.02 -19.77
N GLY A 451 -9.76 8.56 -20.37
CA GLY A 451 -10.29 9.05 -21.63
C GLY A 451 -11.73 9.55 -21.48
N ASN A 452 -12.72 8.75 -21.88
CA ASN A 452 -14.11 9.18 -21.94
C ASN A 452 -15.02 8.34 -21.01
N ALA A 453 -15.89 9.02 -20.27
CA ALA A 453 -17.08 8.41 -19.69
C ALA A 453 -18.29 8.82 -20.53
N TYR A 454 -19.09 7.84 -20.94
CA TYR A 454 -20.19 8.06 -21.87
C TYR A 454 -21.53 8.14 -21.16
N ARG A 455 -22.52 8.72 -21.83
CA ARG A 455 -23.92 8.70 -21.41
C ARG A 455 -24.40 7.26 -21.19
N GLY A 456 -25.33 7.04 -20.24
CA GLY A 456 -25.77 5.70 -19.82
C GLY A 456 -24.93 5.09 -18.69
N VAL A 457 -23.82 5.76 -18.28
CA VAL A 457 -23.02 5.35 -17.13
C VAL A 457 -23.56 5.94 -15.85
N MET A 458 -23.75 5.07 -14.84
CA MET A 458 -24.12 5.44 -13.47
C MET A 458 -22.96 5.15 -12.53
N ILE A 459 -22.44 6.17 -11.87
CA ILE A 459 -21.35 6.05 -10.89
C ILE A 459 -21.94 6.25 -9.50
N TYR A 460 -21.72 5.28 -8.63
CA TYR A 460 -22.04 5.35 -7.21
C TYR A 460 -20.77 5.38 -6.40
N ILE A 461 -20.64 6.34 -5.51
CA ILE A 461 -19.54 6.40 -4.54
C ILE A 461 -20.19 6.38 -3.16
N SER A 462 -20.00 5.28 -2.44
CA SER A 462 -20.76 5.00 -1.20
C SER A 462 -22.27 5.11 -1.44
N ASN A 463 -22.93 6.09 -0.84
CA ASN A 463 -24.39 6.33 -0.95
C ASN A 463 -24.78 7.45 -1.94
N GLN A 464 -23.81 8.05 -2.64
CA GLN A 464 -24.04 9.12 -3.60
C GLN A 464 -23.94 8.62 -5.02
N SER A 465 -24.80 9.12 -5.91
CA SER A 465 -24.82 8.72 -7.31
C SER A 465 -24.59 9.89 -8.26
N TYR A 466 -23.99 9.60 -9.40
CA TYR A 466 -23.79 10.52 -10.50
C TYR A 466 -24.14 9.81 -11.82
N ALA A 467 -25.09 10.36 -12.56
CA ALA A 467 -25.39 9.92 -13.92
C ALA A 467 -24.60 10.76 -14.92
N VAL A 468 -23.83 10.13 -15.76
CA VAL A 468 -23.10 10.80 -16.86
C VAL A 468 -24.14 11.26 -17.88
N LYS A 469 -24.36 12.57 -17.99
CA LYS A 469 -25.36 13.18 -18.90
C LYS A 469 -24.80 13.46 -20.27
N ASP A 470 -23.53 13.89 -20.33
CA ASP A 470 -22.75 14.13 -21.53
C ASP A 470 -21.43 13.36 -21.44
N VAL A 471 -20.61 13.41 -22.49
CA VAL A 471 -19.31 12.73 -22.48
C VAL A 471 -18.33 13.51 -21.60
N ASP A 472 -18.04 12.96 -20.41
CA ASP A 472 -17.01 13.49 -19.53
C ASP A 472 -15.63 12.98 -20.01
N LYS A 473 -14.66 13.89 -20.16
CA LYS A 473 -13.30 13.57 -20.61
C LYS A 473 -12.30 13.77 -19.47
N HIS A 474 -11.33 12.85 -19.34
CA HIS A 474 -10.23 12.94 -18.38
C HIS A 474 -10.75 13.30 -16.96
N SER A 475 -11.66 12.49 -16.45
CA SER A 475 -12.44 12.84 -15.25
C SER A 475 -12.13 11.92 -14.08
N TRP A 476 -11.97 12.53 -12.93
CA TRP A 476 -11.85 11.84 -11.66
C TRP A 476 -13.09 12.11 -10.80
N TYR A 477 -13.90 11.08 -10.60
CA TYR A 477 -15.12 11.16 -9.80
C TYR A 477 -14.80 10.91 -8.34
N LYS A 478 -15.13 11.86 -7.50
CA LYS A 478 -14.97 11.83 -6.05
C LYS A 478 -16.14 12.50 -5.35
N ILE A 479 -16.33 12.20 -4.08
CA ILE A 479 -17.26 12.98 -3.24
C ILE A 479 -16.59 14.29 -2.87
N ALA A 480 -17.20 15.41 -3.32
CA ALA A 480 -16.87 16.77 -2.93
C ALA A 480 -18.16 17.46 -2.50
N ASP A 481 -18.15 18.14 -1.35
CA ASP A 481 -19.33 18.82 -0.76
C ASP A 481 -20.57 17.91 -0.63
N GLY A 482 -20.36 16.61 -0.31
CA GLY A 482 -21.43 15.64 -0.11
C GLY A 482 -22.05 15.07 -1.38
N VAL A 483 -21.58 15.42 -2.57
CA VAL A 483 -22.06 14.89 -3.87
C VAL A 483 -20.90 14.38 -4.71
N VAL A 484 -21.19 13.44 -5.61
CA VAL A 484 -20.18 12.97 -6.59
C VAL A 484 -20.02 14.03 -7.66
N LYS A 485 -18.78 14.50 -7.84
CA LYS A 485 -18.42 15.49 -8.86
C LYS A 485 -17.28 14.96 -9.74
N PRO A 486 -17.35 15.13 -11.09
CA PRO A 486 -16.21 14.94 -11.96
C PRO A 486 -15.21 16.08 -11.77
N THR A 487 -13.95 15.75 -11.57
CA THR A 487 -12.85 16.71 -11.51
C THR A 487 -11.89 16.39 -12.65
N PRO A 488 -11.62 17.30 -13.57
CA PRO A 488 -10.62 17.07 -14.63
C PRO A 488 -9.21 16.97 -14.01
N PHE A 489 -8.32 16.22 -14.65
CA PHE A 489 -6.93 16.05 -14.21
C PHE A 489 -5.95 16.06 -15.38
#